data_c89f87e83f477e934b63c7231a35e80c
#
_entry.id   c89f87e83f477e934b63c7231a35e80c
#
_cell.length_a   1.000
_cell.length_b   1.000
_cell.length_c   1.000
_cell.angle_alpha   90.00
_cell.angle_beta   90.00
_cell.angle_gamma   90.00
#
_symmetry.space_group_name_H-M   'P 1'
#
loop_
_entity.id
_entity.type
_entity.pdbx_description
1 polymer ?
#
loop_
_entity_poly.entity_id
_entity_poly.type
_entity_poly.pdbx_seq_one_letter_code
_entity_poly.pdbx_strand_id
1 'polypeptide(L)'
;MRYKDYTLEDFVVLEKENKVLRGKESFYLKLKYNKGKVIFPESITEICPFAFNEKKEITEVIFPKSLRKIESCAFKDCNISKVVFKEGITYIGTNSFEKNKITEVILPNSLEEIDVFAFSRNRIKEITIPDNIKVIKRRSFSENCLNTVELNDKVERIEEGAFYLNKIKEMKFPKSLKEIDDLAFGSNSLVKVNFPSSLNRIGIFAFHKNSLTGIKIPKNVKTIERYSFANNLIKKVKFHEDVEVIKESAFQGNKLKEVILPEKLLVLECKAFAKNDLTKVHFNDRLKEIQNSAFINNSLKMSELKLNEGLKIIETAAFKNNIYDVDITLPSSVVYYGNSNK
;
A
#
# COMPACT_ATOMS: atom_id res chain seq x y z
N MET A 1 -33.01 0.07 18.49
CA MET A 1 -32.57 1.08 19.48
C MET A 1 -31.25 1.67 18.98
N ARG A 2 -31.19 2.98 18.83
CA ARG A 2 -30.02 3.67 18.30
C ARG A 2 -29.01 3.87 19.43
N TYR A 3 -27.74 3.55 19.21
CA TYR A 3 -26.61 3.69 20.15
C TYR A 3 -26.27 5.15 20.57
N LYS A 4 -27.16 6.11 20.30
CA LYS A 4 -26.92 7.56 20.48
C LYS A 4 -27.18 8.11 21.89
N ASP A 5 -27.73 7.32 22.79
CA ASP A 5 -28.37 7.88 23.98
C ASP A 5 -27.63 7.61 25.32
N TYR A 6 -26.37 7.14 25.27
CA TYR A 6 -25.58 6.95 26.48
C TYR A 6 -24.42 7.94 26.56
N THR A 7 -24.38 8.72 27.63
CA THR A 7 -23.23 9.58 27.99
C THR A 7 -22.20 8.75 28.79
N LEU A 8 -20.96 9.23 28.89
CA LEU A 8 -19.94 8.56 29.74
C LEU A 8 -20.33 8.54 31.22
N GLU A 9 -21.27 9.40 31.65
CA GLU A 9 -21.84 9.43 32.98
C GLU A 9 -22.71 8.19 33.26
N ASP A 10 -23.23 7.54 32.22
CA ASP A 10 -24.05 6.33 32.31
C ASP A 10 -23.21 5.05 32.54
N PHE A 11 -21.89 5.16 32.55
CA PHE A 11 -20.97 4.06 32.81
C PHE A 11 -20.46 4.11 34.27
N VAL A 12 -21.26 3.65 35.25
CA VAL A 12 -20.86 3.44 36.64
C VAL A 12 -20.38 2.01 36.82
N VAL A 13 -19.22 1.81 37.42
CA VAL A 13 -18.61 0.50 37.64
C VAL A 13 -19.06 -0.11 38.98
N LEU A 14 -19.49 -1.33 38.93
CA LEU A 14 -19.48 -2.22 40.09
C LEU A 14 -18.30 -3.19 39.95
N GLU A 15 -17.38 -3.14 40.94
CA GLU A 15 -16.37 -4.17 41.11
C GLU A 15 -17.05 -5.50 41.44
N LYS A 16 -17.14 -6.40 40.46
CA LYS A 16 -17.29 -7.84 40.69
C LYS A 16 -16.80 -8.64 39.48
N GLU A 17 -15.73 -9.36 39.71
CA GLU A 17 -15.25 -10.63 39.12
C GLU A 17 -15.28 -10.92 37.61
N ASN A 18 -15.63 -10.01 36.71
CA ASN A 18 -15.56 -10.29 35.27
C ASN A 18 -14.59 -9.38 34.55
N LYS A 19 -13.52 -9.98 34.00
CA LYS A 19 -12.38 -9.38 33.36
C LYS A 19 -12.67 -8.88 31.94
N VAL A 20 -13.92 -8.86 31.47
CA VAL A 20 -14.31 -8.56 30.08
C VAL A 20 -15.33 -7.45 30.00
N LEU A 21 -15.08 -6.41 29.21
CA LEU A 21 -16.06 -5.37 28.92
C LEU A 21 -16.96 -5.83 27.76
N ARG A 22 -18.20 -6.25 28.07
CA ARG A 22 -19.22 -6.60 27.05
C ARG A 22 -20.16 -5.43 26.77
N GLY A 23 -20.42 -5.16 25.49
CA GLY A 23 -21.45 -4.21 25.09
C GLY A 23 -22.85 -4.71 25.42
N LYS A 24 -23.70 -3.85 25.97
CA LYS A 24 -25.13 -3.95 26.26
C LYS A 24 -25.61 -4.54 27.56
N GLU A 25 -24.90 -5.37 28.29
CA GLU A 25 -25.37 -5.83 29.56
C GLU A 25 -24.39 -5.43 30.67
N SER A 26 -24.71 -4.31 31.30
CA SER A 26 -24.41 -3.93 32.68
C SER A 26 -23.12 -4.46 33.30
N PHE A 27 -21.97 -4.01 32.81
CA PHE A 27 -20.79 -3.92 33.67
C PHE A 27 -20.32 -2.48 33.68
N TYR A 28 -20.59 -1.83 34.79
CA TYR A 28 -20.23 -0.45 35.03
C TYR A 28 -18.78 -0.38 35.45
N LEU A 29 -17.94 0.16 34.62
CA LEU A 29 -16.56 0.55 34.93
C LEU A 29 -16.59 1.94 35.58
N LYS A 30 -16.04 2.07 36.79
CA LYS A 30 -15.70 3.37 37.33
C LYS A 30 -14.50 3.92 36.58
N LEU A 31 -14.73 4.38 35.36
CA LEU A 31 -13.70 5.08 34.59
C LEU A 31 -13.35 6.35 35.36
N LYS A 32 -12.09 6.51 35.73
CA LYS A 32 -11.60 7.83 36.14
C LYS A 32 -11.62 8.71 34.90
N TYR A 33 -12.77 9.35 34.67
CA TYR A 33 -12.98 10.29 33.60
C TYR A 33 -12.57 11.70 34.06
N ASN A 34 -11.66 12.31 33.33
CA ASN A 34 -11.34 13.72 33.50
C ASN A 34 -11.11 14.35 32.12
N LYS A 35 -12.03 15.20 31.69
CA LYS A 35 -11.93 15.98 30.45
C LYS A 35 -11.57 15.17 29.19
N GLY A 36 -12.24 14.04 28.94
CA GLY A 36 -12.02 13.21 27.76
C GLY A 36 -10.93 12.14 27.90
N LYS A 37 -10.30 12.04 29.06
CA LYS A 37 -9.28 11.03 29.35
C LYS A 37 -9.88 9.81 30.03
N VAL A 38 -9.65 8.62 29.46
CA VAL A 38 -10.10 7.32 29.98
C VAL A 38 -8.88 6.54 30.47
N ILE A 39 -8.92 6.11 31.74
CA ILE A 39 -7.90 5.23 32.34
C ILE A 39 -8.58 3.94 32.76
N PHE A 40 -8.22 2.84 32.12
CA PHE A 40 -8.76 1.52 32.44
C PHE A 40 -8.08 0.90 33.69
N PRO A 41 -8.86 0.27 34.58
CA PRO A 41 -8.31 -0.43 35.76
C PRO A 41 -7.59 -1.72 35.37
N GLU A 42 -6.69 -2.19 36.24
CA GLU A 42 -5.89 -3.41 36.00
C GLU A 42 -6.73 -4.72 36.01
N SER A 43 -8.02 -4.65 36.28
CA SER A 43 -8.95 -5.81 36.19
C SER A 43 -9.36 -6.11 34.72
N ILE A 44 -9.16 -5.17 33.79
CA ILE A 44 -9.60 -5.30 32.40
C ILE A 44 -8.60 -6.08 31.59
N THR A 45 -9.05 -7.16 30.96
CA THR A 45 -8.24 -8.00 30.05
C THR A 45 -8.66 -7.91 28.59
N GLU A 46 -9.90 -7.46 28.30
CA GLU A 46 -10.44 -7.36 26.96
C GLU A 46 -11.42 -6.19 26.85
N ILE A 47 -11.42 -5.52 25.71
CA ILE A 47 -12.39 -4.51 25.34
C ILE A 47 -13.21 -5.04 24.18
N CYS A 48 -14.52 -5.21 24.40
CA CYS A 48 -15.43 -5.85 23.47
C CYS A 48 -15.69 -5.02 22.21
N PRO A 49 -16.22 -5.66 21.16
CA PRO A 49 -16.61 -4.98 19.94
C PRO A 49 -17.56 -3.80 20.22
N PHE A 50 -17.29 -2.68 19.56
CA PHE A 50 -18.09 -1.44 19.63
C PHE A 50 -18.21 -0.78 21.00
N ALA A 51 -17.43 -1.18 22.01
CA ALA A 51 -17.58 -0.72 23.40
C ALA A 51 -17.61 0.82 23.55
N PHE A 52 -16.77 1.52 22.77
CA PHE A 52 -16.68 2.99 22.77
C PHE A 52 -16.85 3.58 21.37
N ASN A 53 -17.49 2.86 20.46
CA ASN A 53 -17.71 3.34 19.09
C ASN A 53 -18.45 4.68 19.09
N GLU A 54 -17.94 5.64 18.29
CA GLU A 54 -18.50 6.99 18.10
C GLU A 54 -18.55 7.88 19.38
N LYS A 55 -17.82 7.54 20.44
CA LYS A 55 -17.72 8.35 21.65
C LYS A 55 -16.76 9.54 21.44
N LYS A 56 -17.30 10.63 20.89
CA LYS A 56 -16.53 11.83 20.48
C LYS A 56 -15.90 12.60 21.64
N GLU A 57 -16.40 12.40 22.84
CA GLU A 57 -15.87 12.96 24.08
C GLU A 57 -14.54 12.35 24.51
N ILE A 58 -14.17 11.16 24.01
CA ILE A 58 -12.90 10.50 24.34
C ILE A 58 -11.77 11.09 23.52
N THR A 59 -10.75 11.63 24.18
CA THR A 59 -9.58 12.26 23.56
C THR A 59 -8.24 11.60 23.92
N GLU A 60 -8.18 10.90 25.06
CA GLU A 60 -7.00 10.16 25.52
C GLU A 60 -7.41 8.84 26.17
N VAL A 61 -6.67 7.77 25.87
CA VAL A 61 -6.91 6.43 26.43
C VAL A 61 -5.61 5.87 26.96
N ILE A 62 -5.64 5.38 28.21
CA ILE A 62 -4.53 4.68 28.87
C ILE A 62 -4.98 3.28 29.23
N PHE A 63 -4.35 2.28 28.65
CA PHE A 63 -4.65 0.87 28.90
C PHE A 63 -3.82 0.29 30.04
N PRO A 64 -4.38 -0.71 30.79
CA PRO A 64 -3.69 -1.39 31.86
C PRO A 64 -2.74 -2.48 31.32
N LYS A 65 -1.81 -2.96 32.17
CA LYS A 65 -0.93 -4.10 31.83
C LYS A 65 -1.68 -5.42 31.67
N SER A 66 -2.85 -5.55 32.30
CA SER A 66 -3.72 -6.73 32.21
C SER A 66 -4.39 -6.89 30.86
N LEU A 67 -4.50 -5.81 30.06
CA LEU A 67 -5.18 -5.86 28.77
C LEU A 67 -4.46 -6.82 27.80
N ARG A 68 -5.23 -7.67 27.13
CA ARG A 68 -4.78 -8.65 26.13
C ARG A 68 -5.34 -8.34 24.76
N LYS A 69 -6.60 -7.88 24.69
CA LYS A 69 -7.30 -7.70 23.42
C LYS A 69 -8.14 -6.42 23.38
N ILE A 70 -8.13 -5.79 22.22
CA ILE A 70 -9.09 -4.75 21.85
C ILE A 70 -9.81 -5.25 20.61
N GLU A 71 -11.11 -5.47 20.72
CA GLU A 71 -11.93 -6.07 19.68
C GLU A 71 -12.40 -5.04 18.63
N SER A 72 -13.10 -5.55 17.61
CA SER A 72 -13.48 -4.79 16.42
C SER A 72 -14.28 -3.54 16.76
N CYS A 73 -13.94 -2.41 16.13
CA CYS A 73 -14.63 -1.12 16.27
C CYS A 73 -14.67 -0.56 17.71
N ALA A 74 -13.88 -1.07 18.65
CA ALA A 74 -13.98 -0.70 20.05
C ALA A 74 -13.88 0.81 20.30
N PHE A 75 -13.02 1.52 19.58
CA PHE A 75 -12.83 2.98 19.65
C PHE A 75 -12.95 3.65 18.28
N LYS A 76 -13.70 3.04 17.38
CA LYS A 76 -13.91 3.59 16.04
C LYS A 76 -14.63 4.94 16.11
N ASP A 77 -14.17 5.89 15.27
CA ASP A 77 -14.82 7.18 15.07
C ASP A 77 -15.03 7.99 16.36
N CYS A 78 -14.03 7.98 17.26
CA CYS A 78 -13.93 8.85 18.44
C CYS A 78 -13.17 10.16 18.09
N ASN A 79 -12.63 10.83 19.10
CA ASN A 79 -11.73 11.99 18.91
C ASN A 79 -10.35 11.75 19.56
N ILE A 80 -9.94 10.48 19.70
CA ILE A 80 -8.73 10.10 20.41
C ILE A 80 -7.51 10.67 19.68
N SER A 81 -6.74 11.50 20.41
CA SER A 81 -5.47 12.06 19.94
C SER A 81 -4.26 11.36 20.54
N LYS A 82 -4.45 10.69 21.70
CA LYS A 82 -3.39 10.01 22.42
C LYS A 82 -3.83 8.64 22.92
N VAL A 83 -3.04 7.63 22.59
CA VAL A 83 -3.22 6.25 23.07
C VAL A 83 -1.93 5.80 23.75
N VAL A 84 -2.06 5.24 24.96
CA VAL A 84 -0.94 4.66 25.69
C VAL A 84 -1.21 3.17 25.90
N PHE A 85 -0.49 2.36 25.15
CA PHE A 85 -0.44 0.90 25.36
C PHE A 85 0.63 0.55 26.38
N LYS A 86 0.40 -0.53 27.10
CA LYS A 86 1.40 -1.17 27.96
C LYS A 86 1.68 -2.58 27.44
N GLU A 87 2.79 -3.16 27.84
CA GLU A 87 3.11 -4.56 27.54
C GLU A 87 2.00 -5.50 28.04
N GLY A 88 1.74 -6.55 27.27
CA GLY A 88 0.71 -7.56 27.59
C GLY A 88 -0.40 -7.65 26.55
N ILE A 89 -0.71 -6.57 25.82
CA ILE A 89 -1.68 -6.63 24.72
C ILE A 89 -1.07 -7.41 23.54
N THR A 90 -1.85 -8.35 23.00
CA THR A 90 -1.44 -9.20 21.86
C THR A 90 -2.24 -8.93 20.60
N TYR A 91 -3.44 -8.35 20.70
CA TYR A 91 -4.35 -8.18 19.58
C TYR A 91 -5.04 -6.79 19.57
N ILE A 92 -5.01 -6.14 18.41
CA ILE A 92 -5.75 -4.91 18.12
C ILE A 92 -6.64 -5.18 16.89
N GLY A 93 -7.97 -5.22 17.13
CA GLY A 93 -8.96 -5.71 16.19
C GLY A 93 -9.33 -4.77 15.05
N THR A 94 -10.09 -5.31 14.12
CA THR A 94 -10.56 -4.63 12.90
C THR A 94 -11.25 -3.29 13.22
N ASN A 95 -10.84 -2.21 12.54
CA ASN A 95 -11.39 -0.85 12.71
C ASN A 95 -11.30 -0.28 14.14
N SER A 96 -10.57 -0.89 15.06
CA SER A 96 -10.66 -0.57 16.50
C SER A 96 -10.34 0.89 16.82
N PHE A 97 -9.41 1.51 16.11
CA PHE A 97 -9.09 2.94 16.22
C PHE A 97 -9.30 3.70 14.91
N GLU A 98 -10.10 3.18 13.99
CA GLU A 98 -10.37 3.87 12.71
C GLU A 98 -11.03 5.24 12.95
N LYS A 99 -10.67 6.23 12.13
CA LYS A 99 -11.23 7.60 12.17
C LYS A 99 -11.08 8.29 13.52
N ASN A 100 -9.85 8.33 14.02
CA ASN A 100 -9.49 9.11 15.20
C ASN A 100 -8.55 10.27 14.83
N LYS A 101 -7.92 10.88 15.82
CA LYS A 101 -6.98 12.00 15.66
C LYS A 101 -5.59 11.65 16.21
N ILE A 102 -5.25 10.36 16.30
CA ILE A 102 -4.02 9.85 16.89
C ILE A 102 -2.83 10.39 16.09
N THR A 103 -1.91 11.07 16.77
CA THR A 103 -0.72 11.66 16.15
C THR A 103 0.54 10.84 16.41
N GLU A 104 0.55 10.10 17.50
CA GLU A 104 1.64 9.27 17.97
C GLU A 104 1.10 7.99 18.61
N VAL A 105 1.71 6.87 18.33
CA VAL A 105 1.40 5.59 18.95
C VAL A 105 2.66 4.76 19.09
N ILE A 106 2.90 4.28 20.31
CA ILE A 106 3.98 3.33 20.61
C ILE A 106 3.32 1.97 20.76
N LEU A 107 3.65 1.05 19.88
CA LEU A 107 3.16 -0.32 19.89
C LEU A 107 4.06 -1.18 20.80
N PRO A 108 3.50 -1.94 21.74
CA PRO A 108 4.29 -2.78 22.63
C PRO A 108 4.82 -4.04 21.93
N ASN A 109 5.92 -4.58 22.44
CA ASN A 109 6.55 -5.78 21.87
C ASN A 109 5.74 -7.06 22.03
N SER A 110 4.81 -7.08 22.98
CA SER A 110 3.86 -8.20 23.17
C SER A 110 2.86 -8.35 22.04
N LEU A 111 2.73 -7.33 21.16
CA LEU A 111 1.70 -7.32 20.12
C LEU A 111 2.01 -8.31 18.99
N GLU A 112 1.05 -9.18 18.71
CA GLU A 112 1.14 -10.24 17.71
C GLU A 112 0.33 -9.92 16.43
N GLU A 113 -0.77 -9.15 16.57
CA GLU A 113 -1.62 -8.81 15.44
C GLU A 113 -2.23 -7.41 15.56
N ILE A 114 -2.18 -6.67 14.44
CA ILE A 114 -2.92 -5.43 14.18
C ILE A 114 -3.79 -5.71 12.97
N ASP A 115 -5.10 -5.74 13.16
CA ASP A 115 -6.03 -6.21 12.16
C ASP A 115 -6.44 -5.13 11.15
N VAL A 116 -7.31 -5.49 10.23
CA VAL A 116 -7.77 -4.71 9.07
C VAL A 116 -8.32 -3.35 9.51
N PHE A 117 -7.85 -2.25 8.90
CA PHE A 117 -8.21 -0.86 9.19
C PHE A 117 -7.96 -0.39 10.64
N ALA A 118 -7.25 -1.12 11.48
CA ALA A 118 -7.15 -0.85 12.92
C ALA A 118 -6.79 0.61 13.25
N PHE A 119 -5.82 1.21 12.55
CA PHE A 119 -5.41 2.61 12.71
C PHE A 119 -5.66 3.47 11.47
N SER A 120 -6.52 3.03 10.55
CA SER A 120 -6.85 3.81 9.36
C SER A 120 -7.48 5.16 9.70
N ARG A 121 -7.22 6.19 8.86
CA ARG A 121 -7.80 7.52 9.02
C ARG A 121 -7.49 8.18 10.36
N ASN A 122 -6.19 8.24 10.65
CA ASN A 122 -5.64 8.95 11.80
C ASN A 122 -4.66 10.04 11.33
N ARG A 123 -3.77 10.49 12.20
CA ARG A 123 -2.75 11.53 11.93
C ARG A 123 -1.35 11.07 12.34
N ILE A 124 -1.13 9.75 12.41
CA ILE A 124 0.13 9.13 12.86
C ILE A 124 1.24 9.55 11.91
N LYS A 125 2.36 10.01 12.46
CA LYS A 125 3.50 10.51 11.68
C LYS A 125 4.60 9.49 11.52
N GLU A 126 4.77 8.61 12.51
CA GLU A 126 5.79 7.58 12.52
C GLU A 126 5.28 6.32 13.21
N ILE A 127 5.77 5.18 12.80
CA ILE A 127 5.40 3.88 13.37
C ILE A 127 6.58 2.91 13.31
N THR A 128 6.84 2.23 14.42
CA THR A 128 7.74 1.07 14.50
C THR A 128 6.88 -0.18 14.70
N ILE A 129 7.05 -1.17 13.83
CA ILE A 129 6.30 -2.43 13.86
C ILE A 129 6.99 -3.42 14.80
N PRO A 130 6.30 -3.92 15.85
CA PRO A 130 6.86 -4.88 16.81
C PRO A 130 7.31 -6.20 16.18
N ASP A 131 8.27 -6.88 16.81
CA ASP A 131 8.96 -8.06 16.28
C ASP A 131 8.08 -9.30 16.05
N ASN A 132 6.92 -9.39 16.71
CA ASN A 132 6.03 -10.52 16.55
C ASN A 132 5.06 -10.39 15.37
N ILE A 133 4.97 -9.20 14.75
CA ILE A 133 4.10 -8.95 13.60
C ILE A 133 4.80 -9.38 12.32
N LYS A 134 4.22 -10.37 11.63
CA LYS A 134 4.72 -10.91 10.35
C LYS A 134 3.97 -10.37 9.13
N VAL A 135 2.74 -9.91 9.33
CA VAL A 135 1.86 -9.44 8.27
C VAL A 135 1.31 -8.06 8.63
N ILE A 136 1.53 -7.08 7.75
CA ILE A 136 0.87 -5.78 7.88
C ILE A 136 -0.47 -5.90 7.17
N LYS A 137 -1.55 -5.94 7.96
CA LYS A 137 -2.90 -6.23 7.47
C LYS A 137 -3.48 -5.12 6.60
N ARG A 138 -4.47 -5.51 5.80
CA ARG A 138 -5.16 -4.64 4.85
C ARG A 138 -5.58 -3.32 5.50
N ARG A 139 -5.09 -2.22 4.90
CA ARG A 139 -5.40 -0.83 5.28
C ARG A 139 -5.17 -0.48 6.76
N SER A 140 -4.41 -1.28 7.51
CA SER A 140 -4.21 -1.07 8.95
C SER A 140 -3.66 0.32 9.30
N PHE A 141 -2.85 0.92 8.44
CA PHE A 141 -2.29 2.27 8.61
C PHE A 141 -2.59 3.21 7.44
N SER A 142 -3.61 2.91 6.63
CA SER A 142 -3.97 3.77 5.50
C SER A 142 -4.50 5.14 5.95
N GLU A 143 -4.38 6.13 5.06
CA GLU A 143 -4.94 7.48 5.29
C GLU A 143 -4.45 8.11 6.61
N ASN A 144 -3.12 8.10 6.79
CA ASN A 144 -2.42 8.73 7.91
C ASN A 144 -1.47 9.85 7.41
N CYS A 145 -0.56 10.28 8.26
CA CYS A 145 0.48 11.26 7.94
C CYS A 145 1.89 10.66 8.04
N LEU A 146 2.01 9.32 7.92
CA LEU A 146 3.27 8.60 8.11
C LEU A 146 4.34 9.11 7.14
N ASN A 147 5.45 9.58 7.70
CA ASN A 147 6.66 9.94 6.97
C ASN A 147 7.78 8.92 7.22
N THR A 148 7.72 8.21 8.37
CA THR A 148 8.67 7.18 8.79
C THR A 148 7.93 5.90 9.17
N VAL A 149 8.39 4.77 8.63
CA VAL A 149 7.90 3.44 8.96
C VAL A 149 9.10 2.53 9.16
N GLU A 150 9.20 1.94 10.34
CA GLU A 150 10.21 0.94 10.65
C GLU A 150 9.56 -0.44 10.72
N LEU A 151 9.90 -1.31 9.78
CA LEU A 151 9.47 -2.71 9.78
C LEU A 151 10.50 -3.56 10.53
N ASN A 152 10.00 -4.54 11.29
CA ASN A 152 10.86 -5.56 11.86
C ASN A 152 11.36 -6.56 10.80
N ASP A 153 12.38 -7.34 11.13
CA ASP A 153 13.03 -8.28 10.19
C ASP A 153 12.22 -9.55 9.89
N LYS A 154 11.04 -9.73 10.49
CA LYS A 154 10.17 -10.90 10.30
C LYS A 154 8.94 -10.61 9.43
N VAL A 155 8.73 -9.39 8.97
CA VAL A 155 7.60 -9.05 8.11
C VAL A 155 7.76 -9.76 6.76
N GLU A 156 6.79 -10.60 6.44
CA GLU A 156 6.76 -11.40 5.20
C GLU A 156 5.81 -10.85 4.14
N ARG A 157 4.75 -10.15 4.56
CA ARG A 157 3.71 -9.63 3.67
C ARG A 157 3.19 -8.28 4.13
N ILE A 158 2.96 -7.40 3.14
CA ILE A 158 2.28 -6.11 3.31
C ILE A 158 1.02 -6.17 2.47
N GLU A 159 -0.14 -6.28 3.14
CA GLU A 159 -1.43 -6.48 2.49
C GLU A 159 -1.97 -5.21 1.81
N GLU A 160 -3.10 -5.37 1.09
CA GLU A 160 -3.75 -4.33 0.28
C GLU A 160 -3.88 -3.01 1.03
N GLY A 161 -3.32 -1.95 0.44
CA GLY A 161 -3.46 -0.58 0.92
C GLY A 161 -2.93 -0.33 2.33
N ALA A 162 -2.11 -1.23 2.90
CA ALA A 162 -1.66 -1.14 4.30
C ALA A 162 -1.12 0.25 4.69
N PHE A 163 -0.38 0.89 3.78
CA PHE A 163 0.16 2.25 3.94
C PHE A 163 -0.35 3.23 2.87
N TYR A 164 -1.49 2.95 2.26
CA TYR A 164 -2.09 3.80 1.22
C TYR A 164 -2.39 5.21 1.74
N LEU A 165 -2.17 6.25 0.91
CA LEU A 165 -2.42 7.65 1.25
C LEU A 165 -1.69 8.09 2.53
N ASN A 166 -0.36 8.03 2.50
CA ASN A 166 0.53 8.55 3.52
C ASN A 166 1.54 9.55 2.92
N LYS A 167 2.63 9.85 3.63
CA LYS A 167 3.69 10.79 3.22
C LYS A 167 5.08 10.16 3.30
N ILE A 168 5.16 8.81 3.18
CA ILE A 168 6.39 8.05 3.34
C ILE A 168 7.37 8.44 2.23
N LYS A 169 8.58 8.85 2.59
CA LYS A 169 9.62 9.29 1.63
C LYS A 169 10.64 8.19 1.35
N GLU A 170 10.92 7.38 2.34
CA GLU A 170 11.90 6.28 2.26
C GLU A 170 11.33 5.04 2.91
N MET A 171 11.73 3.87 2.42
CA MET A 171 11.31 2.59 2.95
C MET A 171 12.46 1.59 2.91
N LYS A 172 12.73 0.97 4.05
CA LYS A 172 13.63 -0.18 4.15
C LYS A 172 12.79 -1.45 4.27
N PHE A 173 12.91 -2.33 3.28
CA PHE A 173 12.21 -3.61 3.29
C PHE A 173 13.10 -4.69 3.93
N PRO A 174 12.54 -5.52 4.85
CA PRO A 174 13.27 -6.62 5.46
C PRO A 174 13.55 -7.74 4.44
N LYS A 175 14.59 -8.53 4.71
CA LYS A 175 14.96 -9.67 3.84
C LYS A 175 13.92 -10.80 3.84
N SER A 176 13.03 -10.83 4.81
CA SER A 176 11.91 -11.78 4.92
C SER A 176 10.75 -11.47 4.00
N LEU A 177 10.64 -10.22 3.48
CA LEU A 177 9.48 -9.77 2.72
C LEU A 177 9.34 -10.51 1.39
N LYS A 178 8.19 -11.15 1.18
CA LYS A 178 7.84 -11.94 -0.01
C LYS A 178 6.83 -11.25 -0.91
N GLU A 179 5.86 -10.52 -0.31
CA GLU A 179 4.74 -9.94 -1.04
C GLU A 179 4.44 -8.50 -0.60
N ILE A 180 4.22 -7.64 -1.58
CA ILE A 180 3.64 -6.31 -1.44
C ILE A 180 2.37 -6.31 -2.28
N ASP A 181 1.21 -6.25 -1.61
CA ASP A 181 -0.09 -6.37 -2.26
C ASP A 181 -0.54 -5.06 -2.93
N ASP A 182 -1.75 -5.10 -3.48
CA ASP A 182 -2.34 -4.03 -4.25
C ASP A 182 -2.44 -2.74 -3.42
N LEU A 183 -2.16 -1.59 -4.01
CA LEU A 183 -2.22 -0.27 -3.37
C LEU A 183 -1.33 -0.08 -2.12
N ALA A 184 -0.52 -1.06 -1.70
CA ALA A 184 0.16 -1.08 -0.40
C ALA A 184 0.89 0.23 -0.05
N PHE A 185 1.58 0.84 -1.01
CA PHE A 185 2.26 2.14 -0.89
C PHE A 185 1.74 3.17 -1.90
N GLY A 186 0.57 2.95 -2.49
CA GLY A 186 -0.03 3.91 -3.42
C GLY A 186 -0.24 5.28 -2.79
N SER A 187 -0.03 6.36 -3.55
CA SER A 187 -0.19 7.75 -3.10
C SER A 187 0.62 8.08 -1.83
N ASN A 188 1.93 7.87 -1.93
CA ASN A 188 2.92 8.28 -0.96
C ASN A 188 3.91 9.30 -1.57
N SER A 189 5.07 9.49 -0.95
CA SER A 189 6.13 10.41 -1.42
C SER A 189 7.47 9.69 -1.60
N LEU A 190 7.46 8.37 -1.85
CA LEU A 190 8.66 7.54 -1.96
C LEU A 190 9.54 8.01 -3.11
N VAL A 191 10.81 8.30 -2.82
CA VAL A 191 11.81 8.75 -3.81
C VAL A 191 12.67 7.58 -4.30
N LYS A 192 12.95 6.64 -3.40
CA LYS A 192 13.76 5.45 -3.67
C LYS A 192 13.25 4.25 -2.90
N VAL A 193 13.29 3.09 -3.53
CA VAL A 193 13.04 1.79 -2.90
C VAL A 193 14.11 0.79 -3.31
N ASN A 194 14.51 -0.05 -2.36
CA ASN A 194 15.39 -1.18 -2.60
C ASN A 194 14.63 -2.45 -2.20
N PHE A 195 14.25 -3.25 -3.18
CA PHE A 195 13.54 -4.50 -2.92
C PHE A 195 14.49 -5.61 -2.48
N PRO A 196 14.09 -6.46 -1.52
CA PRO A 196 14.86 -7.65 -1.17
C PRO A 196 14.75 -8.72 -2.25
N SER A 197 15.73 -9.62 -2.31
CA SER A 197 15.74 -10.74 -3.26
C SER A 197 14.63 -11.76 -3.02
N SER A 198 14.08 -11.81 -1.82
CA SER A 198 12.95 -12.65 -1.44
C SER A 198 11.62 -12.24 -2.07
N LEU A 199 11.51 -10.95 -2.48
CA LEU A 199 10.25 -10.41 -3.00
C LEU A 199 9.88 -11.07 -4.34
N ASN A 200 8.68 -11.62 -4.41
CA ASN A 200 8.15 -12.33 -5.58
C ASN A 200 6.88 -11.70 -6.16
N ARG A 201 6.21 -10.79 -5.42
CA ARG A 201 5.01 -10.10 -5.89
C ARG A 201 5.03 -8.62 -5.53
N ILE A 202 4.69 -7.79 -6.52
CA ILE A 202 4.37 -6.37 -6.37
C ILE A 202 3.00 -6.16 -7.02
N GLY A 203 2.00 -5.81 -6.22
CA GLY A 203 0.60 -5.79 -6.62
C GLY A 203 0.19 -4.61 -7.50
N ILE A 204 -1.08 -4.61 -7.88
CA ILE A 204 -1.73 -3.57 -8.70
C ILE A 204 -1.70 -2.24 -7.94
N PHE A 205 -1.29 -1.14 -8.60
CA PHE A 205 -1.16 0.20 -7.99
C PHE A 205 -0.21 0.26 -6.78
N ALA A 206 0.61 -0.75 -6.49
CA ALA A 206 1.36 -0.86 -5.25
C ALA A 206 2.24 0.38 -4.95
N PHE A 207 2.86 0.99 -5.97
CA PHE A 207 3.67 2.20 -5.88
C PHE A 207 3.15 3.35 -6.77
N HIS A 208 1.88 3.30 -7.17
CA HIS A 208 1.25 4.34 -7.97
C HIS A 208 1.28 5.71 -7.25
N LYS A 209 1.49 6.79 -8.01
CA LYS A 209 1.55 8.16 -7.45
C LYS A 209 2.54 8.28 -6.29
N ASN A 210 3.80 8.06 -6.61
CA ASN A 210 4.94 8.35 -5.74
C ASN A 210 5.93 9.29 -6.47
N SER A 211 7.13 9.44 -5.96
CA SER A 211 8.20 10.27 -6.52
C SER A 211 9.45 9.43 -6.88
N LEU A 212 9.27 8.14 -7.17
CA LEU A 212 10.37 7.22 -7.47
C LEU A 212 11.16 7.71 -8.69
N THR A 213 12.49 7.78 -8.57
CA THR A 213 13.37 8.27 -9.65
C THR A 213 14.04 7.17 -10.44
N GLY A 214 14.07 5.95 -9.90
CA GLY A 214 14.62 4.77 -10.54
C GLY A 214 14.14 3.51 -9.84
N ILE A 215 14.12 2.40 -10.58
CA ILE A 215 13.66 1.12 -10.06
C ILE A 215 14.50 -0.05 -10.61
N LYS A 216 14.84 -1.00 -9.73
CA LYS A 216 15.39 -2.30 -10.11
C LYS A 216 14.38 -3.37 -9.71
N ILE A 217 13.88 -4.12 -10.69
CA ILE A 217 12.92 -5.20 -10.46
C ILE A 217 13.64 -6.40 -9.84
N PRO A 218 13.12 -6.98 -8.73
CA PRO A 218 13.71 -8.16 -8.09
C PRO A 218 13.63 -9.41 -8.99
N LYS A 219 14.62 -10.30 -8.87
CA LYS A 219 14.73 -11.47 -9.75
C LYS A 219 13.51 -12.41 -9.72
N ASN A 220 12.78 -12.46 -8.60
CA ASN A 220 11.63 -13.36 -8.46
C ASN A 220 10.30 -12.72 -8.93
N VAL A 221 10.28 -11.45 -9.29
CA VAL A 221 9.08 -10.75 -9.77
C VAL A 221 9.00 -10.91 -11.29
N LYS A 222 8.24 -11.90 -11.77
CA LYS A 222 8.12 -12.20 -13.20
C LYS A 222 7.05 -11.37 -13.92
N THR A 223 6.11 -10.81 -13.18
CA THR A 223 5.03 -9.99 -13.72
C THR A 223 5.09 -8.59 -13.11
N ILE A 224 5.08 -7.58 -13.95
CA ILE A 224 4.90 -6.19 -13.53
C ILE A 224 3.42 -5.88 -13.61
N GLU A 225 2.78 -5.74 -12.47
CA GLU A 225 1.32 -5.61 -12.36
C GLU A 225 0.81 -4.25 -12.85
N ARG A 226 -0.50 -4.21 -13.13
CA ARG A 226 -1.21 -3.05 -13.66
C ARG A 226 -0.99 -1.83 -12.76
N TYR A 227 -0.59 -0.71 -13.38
CA TYR A 227 -0.35 0.57 -12.71
C TYR A 227 0.67 0.53 -11.56
N SER A 228 1.41 -0.57 -11.36
CA SER A 228 2.24 -0.77 -10.16
C SER A 228 3.25 0.35 -9.92
N PHE A 229 3.80 0.95 -10.98
CA PHE A 229 4.73 2.08 -10.93
C PHE A 229 4.25 3.31 -11.70
N ALA A 230 2.96 3.38 -12.02
CA ALA A 230 2.43 4.51 -12.78
C ALA A 230 2.48 5.83 -12.00
N ASN A 231 2.63 6.94 -12.74
CA ASN A 231 2.67 8.30 -12.18
C ASN A 231 3.75 8.46 -11.11
N ASN A 232 4.98 8.20 -11.51
CA ASN A 232 6.20 8.45 -10.74
C ASN A 232 7.14 9.39 -11.52
N LEU A 233 8.39 9.50 -11.10
CA LEU A 233 9.45 10.29 -11.75
C LEU A 233 10.58 9.38 -12.25
N ILE A 234 10.27 8.12 -12.61
CA ILE A 234 11.25 7.10 -12.96
C ILE A 234 11.96 7.49 -14.25
N LYS A 235 13.28 7.69 -14.17
CA LYS A 235 14.18 7.95 -15.30
C LYS A 235 14.85 6.69 -15.84
N LYS A 236 14.95 5.65 -15.00
CA LYS A 236 15.60 4.38 -15.35
C LYS A 236 14.90 3.21 -14.65
N VAL A 237 14.56 2.19 -15.43
CA VAL A 237 14.14 0.89 -14.95
C VAL A 237 15.16 -0.16 -15.34
N LYS A 238 15.48 -1.05 -14.41
CA LYS A 238 16.31 -2.22 -14.66
C LYS A 238 15.49 -3.49 -14.44
N PHE A 239 15.15 -4.15 -15.53
CA PHE A 239 14.55 -5.47 -15.54
C PHE A 239 15.64 -6.55 -15.40
N HIS A 240 15.24 -7.74 -14.99
CA HIS A 240 16.00 -8.98 -15.19
C HIS A 240 15.37 -9.75 -16.36
N GLU A 241 16.09 -10.74 -16.88
CA GLU A 241 15.72 -11.50 -18.07
C GLU A 241 14.40 -12.26 -17.95
N ASP A 242 14.03 -12.70 -16.73
CA ASP A 242 12.87 -13.56 -16.45
C ASP A 242 11.53 -12.81 -16.32
N VAL A 243 11.48 -11.49 -16.57
CA VAL A 243 10.20 -10.78 -16.63
C VAL A 243 9.48 -11.18 -17.92
N GLU A 244 8.29 -11.75 -17.77
CA GLU A 244 7.48 -12.33 -18.84
C GLU A 244 6.34 -11.42 -19.28
N VAL A 245 5.79 -10.61 -18.36
CA VAL A 245 4.63 -9.74 -18.59
C VAL A 245 4.84 -8.36 -18.00
N ILE A 246 4.59 -7.32 -18.80
CA ILE A 246 4.45 -5.93 -18.36
C ILE A 246 3.02 -5.54 -18.64
N LYS A 247 2.21 -5.46 -17.58
CA LYS A 247 0.77 -5.25 -17.66
C LYS A 247 0.38 -3.80 -17.91
N GLU A 248 -0.92 -3.61 -18.11
CA GLU A 248 -1.54 -2.33 -18.45
C GLU A 248 -1.02 -1.19 -17.57
N SER A 249 -0.56 -0.12 -18.22
CA SER A 249 -0.14 1.14 -17.59
C SER A 249 0.93 1.00 -16.49
N ALA A 250 1.67 -0.11 -16.47
CA ALA A 250 2.64 -0.41 -15.40
C ALA A 250 3.64 0.73 -15.13
N PHE A 251 4.13 1.38 -16.20
CA PHE A 251 5.07 2.53 -16.14
C PHE A 251 4.50 3.80 -16.77
N GLN A 252 3.17 3.90 -16.91
CA GLN A 252 2.55 5.10 -17.48
C GLN A 252 2.88 6.34 -16.65
N GLY A 253 3.14 7.47 -17.34
CA GLY A 253 3.33 8.78 -16.68
C GLY A 253 4.61 8.86 -15.87
N ASN A 254 5.72 8.38 -16.41
CA ASN A 254 7.05 8.47 -15.84
C ASN A 254 7.96 9.41 -16.65
N LYS A 255 9.29 9.34 -16.46
CA LYS A 255 10.32 10.16 -17.11
C LYS A 255 11.41 9.31 -17.75
N LEU A 256 11.02 8.12 -18.25
CA LEU A 256 11.93 7.22 -18.96
C LEU A 256 12.35 7.84 -20.28
N LYS A 257 13.67 7.90 -20.57
CA LYS A 257 14.22 8.32 -21.86
C LYS A 257 14.61 7.12 -22.73
N GLU A 258 14.97 6.03 -22.10
CA GLU A 258 15.36 4.78 -22.75
C GLU A 258 14.83 3.61 -21.94
N VAL A 259 14.45 2.53 -22.61
CA VAL A 259 14.07 1.27 -21.99
C VAL A 259 14.63 0.08 -22.76
N ILE A 260 15.18 -0.88 -22.02
CA ILE A 260 15.58 -2.20 -22.53
C ILE A 260 14.54 -3.18 -22.04
N LEU A 261 13.77 -3.76 -22.97
CA LEU A 261 12.74 -4.74 -22.63
C LEU A 261 13.37 -6.08 -22.20
N PRO A 262 12.76 -6.80 -21.23
CA PRO A 262 13.28 -8.08 -20.75
C PRO A 262 13.29 -9.15 -21.85
N GLU A 263 14.27 -10.05 -21.82
CA GLU A 263 14.46 -11.07 -22.88
C GLU A 263 13.28 -12.04 -23.05
N LYS A 264 12.57 -12.35 -21.94
CA LYS A 264 11.43 -13.28 -21.97
C LYS A 264 10.08 -12.60 -22.19
N LEU A 265 10.04 -11.28 -22.36
CA LEU A 265 8.79 -10.56 -22.58
C LEU A 265 8.17 -10.95 -23.93
N LEU A 266 6.91 -11.42 -23.90
CA LEU A 266 6.14 -11.82 -25.06
C LEU A 266 5.10 -10.79 -25.48
N VAL A 267 4.47 -10.14 -24.50
CA VAL A 267 3.38 -9.19 -24.69
C VAL A 267 3.66 -7.92 -23.89
N LEU A 268 3.51 -6.78 -24.54
CA LEU A 268 3.49 -5.49 -23.89
C LEU A 268 2.07 -4.98 -23.86
N GLU A 269 1.45 -4.98 -22.68
CA GLU A 269 0.04 -4.63 -22.53
C GLU A 269 -0.25 -3.13 -22.73
N CYS A 270 -1.56 -2.80 -22.78
CA CYS A 270 -2.07 -1.46 -23.07
C CYS A 270 -1.40 -0.39 -22.22
N LYS A 271 -0.96 0.71 -22.87
CA LYS A 271 -0.39 1.91 -22.22
C LYS A 271 0.81 1.65 -21.29
N ALA A 272 1.47 0.47 -21.35
CA ALA A 272 2.53 0.07 -20.42
C ALA A 272 3.60 1.14 -20.21
N PHE A 273 4.02 1.84 -21.27
CA PHE A 273 4.98 2.95 -21.25
C PHE A 273 4.40 4.28 -21.77
N ALA A 274 3.09 4.43 -21.77
CA ALA A 274 2.44 5.67 -22.21
C ALA A 274 2.90 6.89 -21.38
N LYS A 275 2.95 8.07 -22.02
CA LYS A 275 3.28 9.35 -21.36
C LYS A 275 4.61 9.28 -20.59
N ASN A 276 5.67 8.91 -21.31
CA ASN A 276 7.06 9.01 -20.87
C ASN A 276 7.82 9.99 -21.76
N ASP A 277 9.15 10.09 -21.60
CA ASP A 277 10.03 10.90 -22.41
C ASP A 277 10.91 10.00 -23.32
N LEU A 278 10.41 8.81 -23.73
CA LEU A 278 11.20 7.81 -24.45
C LEU A 278 11.64 8.32 -25.82
N THR A 279 12.95 8.31 -26.03
CA THR A 279 13.59 8.51 -27.32
C THR A 279 14.10 7.20 -27.92
N LYS A 280 14.27 6.15 -27.08
CA LYS A 280 14.81 4.86 -27.49
C LYS A 280 14.16 3.69 -26.77
N VAL A 281 13.87 2.63 -27.53
CA VAL A 281 13.40 1.33 -27.01
C VAL A 281 14.25 0.23 -27.63
N HIS A 282 14.78 -0.65 -26.77
CA HIS A 282 15.42 -1.89 -27.20
C HIS A 282 14.43 -3.03 -27.06
N PHE A 283 13.86 -3.46 -28.15
CA PHE A 283 12.97 -4.61 -28.22
C PHE A 283 13.78 -5.89 -28.09
N ASN A 284 13.19 -6.91 -27.46
CA ASN A 284 13.75 -8.26 -27.44
C ASN A 284 13.27 -9.08 -28.66
N ASP A 285 13.97 -10.15 -29.00
CA ASP A 285 13.65 -10.97 -30.18
C ASP A 285 12.39 -11.85 -30.00
N ARG A 286 11.85 -11.95 -28.80
CA ARG A 286 10.71 -12.80 -28.48
C ARG A 286 9.38 -12.07 -28.44
N LEU A 287 9.38 -10.74 -28.42
CA LEU A 287 8.16 -9.93 -28.36
C LEU A 287 7.24 -10.24 -29.53
N LYS A 288 5.98 -10.61 -29.25
CA LYS A 288 4.96 -10.98 -30.24
C LYS A 288 3.90 -9.92 -30.44
N GLU A 289 3.64 -9.13 -29.38
CA GLU A 289 2.50 -8.21 -29.38
C GLU A 289 2.83 -6.91 -28.63
N ILE A 290 2.46 -5.80 -29.26
CA ILE A 290 2.46 -4.46 -28.67
C ILE A 290 1.02 -3.98 -28.67
N GLN A 291 0.40 -3.93 -27.49
CA GLN A 291 -1.01 -3.61 -27.35
C GLN A 291 -1.30 -2.12 -27.45
N ASN A 292 -2.61 -1.78 -27.39
CA ASN A 292 -3.15 -0.44 -27.60
C ASN A 292 -2.41 0.62 -26.79
N SER A 293 -1.96 1.67 -27.51
CA SER A 293 -1.35 2.85 -26.90
C SER A 293 -0.10 2.57 -26.03
N ALA A 294 0.57 1.42 -26.19
CA ALA A 294 1.67 0.99 -25.32
C ALA A 294 2.77 2.06 -25.16
N PHE A 295 3.10 2.79 -26.23
CA PHE A 295 4.10 3.87 -26.25
C PHE A 295 3.49 5.23 -26.62
N ILE A 296 2.19 5.42 -26.49
CA ILE A 296 1.54 6.70 -26.81
C ILE A 296 2.14 7.87 -26.01
N ASN A 297 2.25 9.05 -26.64
CA ASN A 297 2.79 10.27 -26.03
C ASN A 297 4.21 10.06 -25.48
N ASN A 298 5.13 9.74 -26.38
CA ASN A 298 6.56 9.68 -26.14
C ASN A 298 7.31 10.55 -27.19
N SER A 299 8.62 10.39 -27.30
CA SER A 299 9.48 11.12 -28.25
C SER A 299 10.29 10.17 -29.15
N LEU A 300 9.74 9.00 -29.46
CA LEU A 300 10.38 8.00 -30.32
C LEU A 300 10.39 8.51 -31.75
N LYS A 301 11.56 8.49 -32.43
CA LYS A 301 11.67 8.74 -33.85
C LYS A 301 11.45 7.45 -34.63
N MET A 302 10.56 7.48 -35.62
CA MET A 302 10.23 6.28 -36.39
C MET A 302 11.42 5.82 -37.26
N SER A 303 12.29 6.72 -37.70
CA SER A 303 13.56 6.38 -38.40
C SER A 303 14.53 5.56 -37.53
N GLU A 304 14.47 5.68 -36.21
CA GLU A 304 15.37 5.01 -35.27
C GLU A 304 14.72 3.77 -34.62
N LEU A 305 13.44 3.51 -34.93
CA LEU A 305 12.67 2.42 -34.33
C LEU A 305 13.03 1.08 -34.99
N LYS A 306 13.65 0.19 -34.22
CA LYS A 306 14.03 -1.17 -34.67
C LYS A 306 13.12 -2.21 -34.02
N LEU A 307 12.09 -2.61 -34.76
CA LEU A 307 11.19 -3.68 -34.36
C LEU A 307 11.83 -5.05 -34.65
N ASN A 308 11.52 -6.07 -33.81
CA ASN A 308 12.04 -7.41 -33.97
C ASN A 308 11.26 -8.22 -35.04
N GLU A 309 11.95 -9.09 -35.77
CA GLU A 309 11.36 -9.93 -36.83
C GLU A 309 10.36 -10.99 -36.32
N GLY A 310 10.22 -11.17 -35.02
CA GLY A 310 9.22 -12.07 -34.43
C GLY A 310 7.88 -11.43 -34.09
N LEU A 311 7.78 -10.09 -34.21
CA LEU A 311 6.59 -9.31 -33.86
C LEU A 311 5.42 -9.64 -34.80
N LYS A 312 4.22 -9.89 -34.24
CA LYS A 312 3.02 -10.28 -34.99
C LYS A 312 1.95 -9.21 -34.99
N ILE A 313 1.76 -8.53 -33.87
CA ILE A 313 0.65 -7.61 -33.65
C ILE A 313 1.16 -6.29 -33.11
N ILE A 314 0.74 -5.21 -33.75
CA ILE A 314 0.86 -3.84 -33.24
C ILE A 314 -0.55 -3.26 -33.24
N GLU A 315 -1.11 -3.08 -32.05
CA GLU A 315 -2.48 -2.60 -31.91
C GLU A 315 -2.61 -1.09 -32.16
N THR A 316 -3.86 -0.62 -32.14
CA THR A 316 -4.24 0.76 -32.43
C THR A 316 -3.51 1.75 -31.50
N ALA A 317 -3.02 2.84 -32.10
CA ALA A 317 -2.36 3.93 -31.39
C ALA A 317 -1.11 3.53 -30.56
N ALA A 318 -0.52 2.34 -30.80
CA ALA A 318 0.64 1.83 -30.05
C ALA A 318 1.78 2.88 -29.98
N PHE A 319 2.02 3.61 -31.09
CA PHE A 319 3.05 4.64 -31.18
C PHE A 319 2.48 6.06 -31.40
N LYS A 320 1.17 6.28 -31.23
CA LYS A 320 0.55 7.58 -31.46
C LYS A 320 1.21 8.70 -30.66
N ASN A 321 1.29 9.91 -31.24
CA ASN A 321 1.91 11.09 -30.63
C ASN A 321 3.40 10.86 -30.28
N ASN A 322 4.15 10.23 -31.21
CA ASN A 322 5.60 10.19 -31.25
C ASN A 322 6.11 11.03 -32.44
N ILE A 323 7.39 10.94 -32.80
CA ILE A 323 8.01 11.73 -33.87
C ILE A 323 8.00 10.91 -35.17
N TYR A 324 7.09 11.25 -36.07
CA TYR A 324 6.96 10.62 -37.40
C TYR A 324 7.77 11.38 -38.42
N ASP A 325 9.09 11.23 -38.34
CA ASP A 325 10.04 11.77 -39.31
C ASP A 325 10.08 10.95 -40.63
N VAL A 326 9.69 9.68 -40.55
CA VAL A 326 9.44 8.76 -41.67
C VAL A 326 8.26 7.82 -41.31
N ASP A 327 7.77 7.08 -42.30
CA ASP A 327 6.82 5.99 -41.99
C ASP A 327 7.53 4.85 -41.29
N ILE A 328 6.79 4.17 -40.38
CA ILE A 328 7.32 3.03 -39.63
C ILE A 328 7.69 1.89 -40.60
N THR A 329 8.91 1.37 -40.48
CA THR A 329 9.30 0.13 -41.16
C THR A 329 8.81 -1.05 -40.34
N LEU A 330 7.84 -1.80 -40.88
CA LEU A 330 7.28 -2.97 -40.22
C LEU A 330 8.08 -4.23 -40.61
N PRO A 331 8.37 -5.13 -39.63
CA PRO A 331 8.87 -6.48 -39.91
C PRO A 331 7.91 -7.26 -40.81
N SER A 332 8.44 -8.14 -41.65
CA SER A 332 7.64 -9.00 -42.54
C SER A 332 6.69 -9.94 -41.76
N SER A 333 6.99 -10.18 -40.52
CA SER A 333 6.21 -11.04 -39.62
C SER A 333 4.92 -10.38 -39.08
N VAL A 334 4.74 -9.07 -39.21
CA VAL A 334 3.57 -8.35 -38.68
C VAL A 334 2.35 -8.67 -39.55
N VAL A 335 1.36 -9.30 -38.90
CA VAL A 335 0.09 -9.67 -39.57
C VAL A 335 -1.05 -8.68 -39.24
N TYR A 336 -0.91 -7.88 -38.20
CA TYR A 336 -1.88 -6.86 -37.82
C TYR A 336 -1.18 -5.57 -37.39
N TYR A 337 -1.55 -4.47 -38.05
CA TYR A 337 -1.13 -3.11 -37.70
C TYR A 337 -2.34 -2.22 -37.57
N GLY A 338 -2.69 -1.89 -36.31
CA GLY A 338 -3.90 -1.16 -35.99
C GLY A 338 -3.92 0.28 -36.54
N ASN A 339 -5.10 0.78 -36.83
CA ASN A 339 -5.33 2.15 -37.30
C ASN A 339 -4.88 3.20 -36.24
N SER A 340 -4.66 4.45 -36.69
CA SER A 340 -4.30 5.58 -35.80
C SER A 340 -2.97 5.40 -35.05
N ASN A 341 -2.00 4.69 -35.63
CA ASN A 341 -0.66 4.63 -35.06
C ASN A 341 0.17 5.90 -35.32
N LYS A 342 -0.31 6.77 -36.24
CA LYS A 342 0.25 8.12 -36.49
C LYS A 342 -0.28 9.15 -35.51
#